data_25f5d6b1a1ed15c39e162dcfd4536dd5
#
_entry.id   25f5d6b1a1ed15c39e162dcfd4536dd5
#
_cell.length_a   1.000
_cell.length_b   1.000
_cell.length_c   1.000
_cell.angle_alpha   90.00
_cell.angle_beta   90.00
_cell.angle_gamma   90.00
#
_symmetry.space_group_name_H-M   'P 1'
#
loop_
_entity.id
_entity.type
_entity.pdbx_description
1 polymer ?
#
loop_
_entity_poly.entity_id
_entity_poly.type
_entity_poly.pdbx_seq_one_letter_code
_entity_poly.pdbx_strand_id
1 'polypeptide(L)'
;WNETNALAAGAGGDPQAGLTEAGRRAVRRMGELGMVVDVSHLNDGGFWDVMDLAAGPVIASHSNCRALCDVRRNLSDDQLRRIRDTGGVVGLNAFHGFVHAEPRQQTARTLALHAVHMAEVMGVEHVGCGFDFCEFMGPGNEGAEGLESAAHIRNLFYWLEKLGMNRQELEMVAR
;
A
#
# COMPACT_ATOMS: atom_id res chain seq x y z
N TRP A 1 7.01 9.04 -4.81
CA TRP A 1 8.28 9.08 -4.13
C TRP A 1 8.19 9.81 -2.79
N ASN A 2 9.14 9.61 -1.85
CA ASN A 2 8.99 10.10 -0.47
C ASN A 2 9.26 11.59 -0.28
N GLU A 3 9.99 12.23 -1.19
CA GLU A 3 10.40 13.63 -1.08
C GLU A 3 9.32 14.58 -1.56
N THR A 4 9.32 15.80 -1.00
CA THR A 4 8.50 16.90 -1.49
C THR A 4 8.92 17.32 -2.89
N ASN A 5 7.95 17.50 -3.77
CA ASN A 5 8.14 17.92 -5.15
C ASN A 5 7.14 19.02 -5.58
N ALA A 6 7.14 19.38 -6.85
CA ALA A 6 6.29 20.46 -7.37
C ALA A 6 4.77 20.15 -7.30
N LEU A 7 4.35 18.90 -7.10
CA LEU A 7 2.95 18.48 -7.09
C LEU A 7 2.44 18.21 -5.68
N ALA A 8 3.26 17.59 -4.83
CA ALA A 8 2.84 17.10 -3.51
C ALA A 8 4.03 16.99 -2.54
N ALA A 9 3.75 16.93 -1.27
CA ALA A 9 4.66 16.37 -0.28
C ALA A 9 4.57 14.84 -0.34
N GLY A 10 5.74 14.17 -0.33
CA GLY A 10 5.79 12.72 -0.17
C GLY A 10 5.69 12.32 1.30
N ALA A 11 5.73 11.02 1.59
CA ALA A 11 5.64 10.47 2.95
C ALA A 11 6.75 10.97 3.89
N GLY A 12 7.90 11.43 3.35
CA GLY A 12 8.99 12.07 4.11
C GLY A 12 8.77 13.54 4.42
N GLY A 13 7.80 14.20 3.78
CA GLY A 13 7.50 15.63 3.97
C GLY A 13 6.57 15.92 5.15
N ASP A 14 6.04 17.15 5.19
CA ASP A 14 5.04 17.54 6.18
C ASP A 14 3.76 16.70 6.00
N PRO A 15 3.33 15.93 7.02
CA PRO A 15 2.14 15.09 6.91
C PRO A 15 0.84 15.86 6.69
N GLN A 16 0.78 17.14 7.07
CA GLN A 16 -0.40 17.98 6.92
C GLN A 16 -0.44 18.75 5.59
N ALA A 17 0.67 18.81 4.86
CA ALA A 17 0.71 19.51 3.58
C ALA A 17 -0.18 18.82 2.54
N GLY A 18 -1.12 19.55 1.98
CA GLY A 18 -1.95 19.08 0.86
C GLY A 18 -1.19 19.11 -0.48
N LEU A 19 -1.90 18.76 -1.53
CA LEU A 19 -1.40 18.95 -2.91
C LEU A 19 -1.15 20.41 -3.20
N THR A 20 -0.12 20.70 -3.98
CA THR A 20 0.04 22.05 -4.56
C THR A 20 -1.08 22.31 -5.57
N GLU A 21 -1.24 23.56 -5.99
CA GLU A 21 -2.20 23.87 -7.04
C GLU A 21 -1.89 23.14 -8.37
N ALA A 22 -0.61 22.91 -8.66
CA ALA A 22 -0.19 22.10 -9.80
C ALA A 22 -0.58 20.61 -9.60
N GLY A 23 -0.43 20.07 -8.39
CA GLY A 23 -0.86 18.73 -8.03
C GLY A 23 -2.38 18.55 -8.19
N ARG A 24 -3.17 19.50 -7.69
CA ARG A 24 -4.64 19.48 -7.84
C ARG A 24 -5.06 19.48 -9.33
N ARG A 25 -4.42 20.29 -10.16
CA ARG A 25 -4.66 20.28 -11.60
C ARG A 25 -4.26 18.96 -12.25
N ALA A 26 -3.13 18.37 -11.82
CA ALA A 26 -2.68 17.07 -12.33
C ALA A 26 -3.69 15.97 -12.03
N VAL A 27 -4.18 15.85 -10.78
CA VAL A 27 -5.18 14.84 -10.40
C VAL A 27 -6.48 14.99 -11.21
N ARG A 28 -6.99 16.22 -11.38
CA ARG A 28 -8.16 16.44 -12.22
C ARG A 28 -7.92 16.01 -13.66
N ARG A 29 -6.74 16.37 -14.22
CA ARG A 29 -6.36 15.98 -15.59
C ARG A 29 -6.23 14.49 -15.76
N MET A 30 -5.69 13.78 -14.78
CA MET A 30 -5.65 12.31 -14.77
C MET A 30 -7.06 11.73 -14.85
N GLY A 31 -8.02 12.25 -14.06
CA GLY A 31 -9.42 11.83 -14.13
C GLY A 31 -10.05 12.03 -15.50
N GLU A 32 -9.84 13.21 -16.13
CA GLU A 32 -10.31 13.49 -17.50
C GLU A 32 -9.75 12.51 -18.56
N LEU A 33 -8.53 12.02 -18.33
CA LEU A 33 -7.86 11.08 -19.23
C LEU A 33 -8.13 9.61 -18.91
N GLY A 34 -8.93 9.32 -17.87
CA GLY A 34 -9.17 7.94 -17.41
C GLY A 34 -7.95 7.28 -16.77
N MET A 35 -6.99 8.06 -16.26
CA MET A 35 -5.82 7.55 -15.57
C MET A 35 -6.14 7.26 -14.11
N VAL A 36 -5.70 6.10 -13.61
CA VAL A 36 -5.79 5.74 -12.19
C VAL A 36 -4.73 6.51 -11.40
N VAL A 37 -5.12 7.07 -10.25
CA VAL A 37 -4.19 7.73 -9.33
C VAL A 37 -3.66 6.72 -8.33
N ASP A 38 -2.34 6.63 -8.19
CA ASP A 38 -1.66 5.84 -7.17
C ASP A 38 -1.21 6.77 -6.03
N VAL A 39 -1.64 6.46 -4.81
CA VAL A 39 -1.31 7.24 -3.60
C VAL A 39 -0.17 6.65 -2.77
N SER A 40 0.45 5.55 -3.23
CA SER A 40 1.69 5.07 -2.60
C SER A 40 2.74 6.18 -2.57
N HIS A 41 3.48 6.33 -1.48
CA HIS A 41 4.42 7.41 -1.19
C HIS A 41 3.83 8.80 -0.90
N LEU A 42 2.52 8.99 -1.00
CA LEU A 42 1.92 10.29 -0.68
C LEU A 42 1.84 10.48 0.85
N ASN A 43 1.94 11.71 1.32
CA ASN A 43 1.68 12.05 2.72
C ASN A 43 0.17 12.09 3.01
N ASP A 44 -0.21 12.15 4.29
CA ASP A 44 -1.63 12.10 4.68
C ASP A 44 -2.46 13.26 4.11
N GLY A 45 -1.94 14.49 4.14
CA GLY A 45 -2.66 15.65 3.59
C GLY A 45 -2.90 15.54 2.08
N GLY A 46 -1.86 15.12 1.33
CA GLY A 46 -1.97 14.86 -0.11
C GLY A 46 -2.93 13.71 -0.43
N PHE A 47 -2.94 12.66 0.40
CA PHE A 47 -3.89 11.55 0.28
C PHE A 47 -5.33 12.05 0.31
N TRP A 48 -5.72 12.83 1.31
CA TRP A 48 -7.10 13.32 1.43
C TRP A 48 -7.48 14.27 0.30
N ASP A 49 -6.55 15.13 -0.15
CA ASP A 49 -6.78 15.98 -1.32
C ASP A 49 -7.02 15.16 -2.60
N VAL A 50 -6.30 14.03 -2.80
CA VAL A 50 -6.57 13.12 -3.92
C VAL A 50 -7.96 12.51 -3.80
N MET A 51 -8.36 12.06 -2.62
CA MET A 51 -9.67 11.44 -2.39
C MET A 51 -10.84 12.39 -2.63
N ASP A 52 -10.63 13.69 -2.46
CA ASP A 52 -11.64 14.73 -2.76
C ASP A 52 -11.70 15.09 -4.26
N LEU A 53 -10.63 14.84 -5.00
CA LEU A 53 -10.49 15.27 -6.40
C LEU A 53 -10.64 14.16 -7.42
N ALA A 54 -10.34 12.91 -7.04
CA ALA A 54 -10.34 11.78 -7.96
C ALA A 54 -11.74 11.45 -8.47
N ALA A 55 -11.85 11.31 -9.79
CA ALA A 55 -13.12 11.03 -10.46
C ALA A 55 -13.41 9.52 -10.64
N GLY A 56 -12.48 8.65 -10.21
CA GLY A 56 -12.56 7.21 -10.36
C GLY A 56 -11.79 6.47 -9.26
N PRO A 57 -11.60 5.16 -9.41
CA PRO A 57 -10.87 4.36 -8.45
C PRO A 57 -9.46 4.91 -8.18
N VAL A 58 -9.06 4.92 -6.90
CA VAL A 58 -7.72 5.29 -6.44
C VAL A 58 -7.06 4.04 -5.89
N ILE A 59 -5.80 3.82 -6.20
CA ILE A 59 -5.05 2.67 -5.68
C ILE A 59 -3.91 3.12 -4.78
N ALA A 60 -3.49 2.23 -3.88
CA ALA A 60 -2.17 2.25 -3.30
C ALA A 60 -1.44 0.99 -3.80
N SER A 61 -0.59 1.14 -4.80
CA SER A 61 0.03 -0.01 -5.47
C SER A 61 0.91 -0.85 -4.54
N HIS A 62 1.49 -0.23 -3.47
CA HIS A 62 2.38 -0.89 -2.53
C HIS A 62 2.39 -0.17 -1.15
N SER A 63 1.46 -0.55 -0.27
CA SER A 63 1.36 0.00 1.10
C SER A 63 0.79 -1.04 2.06
N ASN A 64 1.17 -0.96 3.35
CA ASN A 64 0.67 -1.86 4.38
C ASN A 64 -0.25 -1.13 5.38
N CYS A 65 -0.58 -1.75 6.53
CA CYS A 65 -1.48 -1.20 7.53
C CYS A 65 -0.71 -0.49 8.64
N ARG A 66 -1.05 0.76 8.92
CA ARG A 66 -0.48 1.53 10.03
C ARG A 66 -0.83 0.92 11.39
N ALA A 67 -1.97 0.25 11.49
CA ALA A 67 -2.37 -0.47 12.70
C ALA A 67 -1.39 -1.57 13.15
N LEU A 68 -0.65 -2.20 12.22
CA LEU A 68 0.33 -3.24 12.52
C LEU A 68 1.77 -2.70 12.51
N CYS A 69 2.06 -1.69 11.72
CA CYS A 69 3.36 -1.05 11.64
C CYS A 69 3.18 0.46 11.40
N ASP A 70 3.31 1.25 12.46
CA ASP A 70 3.05 2.71 12.45
C ASP A 70 4.20 3.48 11.80
N VAL A 71 4.25 3.40 10.47
CA VAL A 71 5.17 4.18 9.63
C VAL A 71 4.38 4.98 8.60
N ARG A 72 4.91 6.13 8.17
CA ARG A 72 4.24 7.06 7.26
C ARG A 72 3.93 6.48 5.88
N ARG A 73 4.63 5.40 5.48
CA ARG A 73 4.40 4.70 4.21
C ARG A 73 3.19 3.77 4.26
N ASN A 74 2.71 3.43 5.45
CA ASN A 74 1.55 2.58 5.66
C ASN A 74 0.27 3.42 5.80
N LEU A 75 -0.87 2.80 5.50
CA LEU A 75 -2.19 3.42 5.49
C LEU A 75 -2.92 3.19 6.81
N SER A 76 -3.63 4.21 7.29
CA SER A 76 -4.57 4.06 8.39
C SER A 76 -5.83 3.31 7.93
N ASP A 77 -6.61 2.78 8.88
CA ASP A 77 -7.88 2.10 8.57
C ASP A 77 -8.87 3.02 7.86
N ASP A 78 -8.88 4.32 8.17
CA ASP A 78 -9.75 5.27 7.48
C ASP A 78 -9.29 5.50 6.03
N GLN A 79 -7.99 5.51 5.77
CA GLN A 79 -7.45 5.56 4.42
C GLN A 79 -7.78 4.29 3.64
N LEU A 80 -7.67 3.11 4.25
CA LEU A 80 -8.06 1.83 3.65
C LEU A 80 -9.55 1.84 3.26
N ARG A 81 -10.44 2.23 4.18
CA ARG A 81 -11.88 2.36 3.89
C ARG A 81 -12.15 3.34 2.76
N ARG A 82 -11.44 4.46 2.75
CA ARG A 82 -11.63 5.48 1.71
C ARG A 82 -11.21 5.00 0.32
N ILE A 83 -10.11 4.23 0.21
CA ILE A 83 -9.70 3.57 -1.05
C ILE A 83 -10.79 2.58 -1.50
N ARG A 84 -11.28 1.70 -0.61
CA ARG A 84 -12.40 0.81 -0.89
C ARG A 84 -13.60 1.56 -1.48
N ASP A 85 -14.00 2.66 -0.85
CA ASP A 85 -15.19 3.43 -1.24
C ASP A 85 -15.06 4.05 -2.64
N THR A 86 -13.85 4.18 -3.18
CA THR A 86 -13.61 4.53 -4.58
C THR A 86 -13.65 3.33 -5.53
N GLY A 87 -13.79 2.11 -5.03
CA GLY A 87 -13.62 0.87 -5.81
C GLY A 87 -12.15 0.51 -6.07
N GLY A 88 -11.22 1.09 -5.32
CA GLY A 88 -9.79 0.90 -5.48
C GLY A 88 -9.23 -0.34 -4.79
N VAL A 89 -7.91 -0.54 -4.90
CA VAL A 89 -7.16 -1.69 -4.39
C VAL A 89 -5.91 -1.22 -3.66
N VAL A 90 -5.51 -1.95 -2.63
CA VAL A 90 -4.23 -1.77 -1.93
C VAL A 90 -3.34 -2.99 -2.15
N GLY A 91 -2.17 -2.80 -2.73
CA GLY A 91 -1.13 -3.82 -2.89
C GLY A 91 -0.22 -3.89 -1.66
N LEU A 92 0.01 -5.10 -1.15
CA LEU A 92 0.93 -5.36 -0.04
C LEU A 92 2.37 -5.04 -0.43
N ASN A 93 3.10 -4.32 0.43
CA ASN A 93 4.51 -4.01 0.25
C ASN A 93 5.38 -4.98 1.06
N ALA A 94 6.35 -5.63 0.41
CA ALA A 94 7.22 -6.61 1.06
C ALA A 94 8.43 -6.01 1.79
N PHE A 95 8.71 -4.70 1.65
CA PHE A 95 9.85 -4.08 2.33
C PHE A 95 9.75 -4.26 3.84
N HIS A 96 10.77 -4.89 4.43
CA HIS A 96 10.77 -5.33 5.81
C HIS A 96 10.41 -4.23 6.82
N GLY A 97 10.90 -2.99 6.62
CA GLY A 97 10.64 -1.85 7.49
C GLY A 97 9.19 -1.33 7.48
N PHE A 98 8.35 -1.78 6.53
CA PHE A 98 6.92 -1.46 6.50
C PHE A 98 6.05 -2.62 7.00
N VAL A 99 6.67 -3.79 7.23
CA VAL A 99 5.99 -4.97 7.75
C VAL A 99 5.91 -4.95 9.27
N HIS A 100 7.01 -4.62 9.96
CA HIS A 100 7.00 -4.51 11.42
C HIS A 100 8.16 -3.66 11.94
N ALA A 101 7.95 -2.98 13.09
CA ALA A 101 9.01 -2.20 13.76
C ALA A 101 10.12 -3.11 14.36
N GLU A 102 9.73 -4.28 14.86
CA GLU A 102 10.64 -5.27 15.44
C GLU A 102 11.29 -6.14 14.35
N PRO A 103 12.64 -6.15 14.18
CA PRO A 103 13.30 -6.90 13.11
C PRO A 103 12.94 -8.40 13.06
N ARG A 104 12.79 -9.04 14.22
CA ARG A 104 12.42 -10.48 14.30
C ARG A 104 11.00 -10.79 13.83
N GLN A 105 10.17 -9.76 13.65
CA GLN A 105 8.80 -9.89 13.17
C GLN A 105 8.63 -9.40 11.72
N GLN A 106 9.70 -9.00 11.07
CA GLN A 106 9.69 -8.60 9.66
C GLN A 106 9.70 -9.84 8.75
N THR A 107 8.58 -10.57 8.74
CA THR A 107 8.45 -11.89 8.11
C THR A 107 7.29 -11.96 7.12
N ALA A 108 7.33 -12.96 6.22
CA ALA A 108 6.20 -13.29 5.32
C ALA A 108 4.89 -13.53 6.09
N ARG A 109 4.97 -14.15 7.29
CA ARG A 109 3.81 -14.36 8.16
C ARG A 109 3.21 -13.04 8.62
N THR A 110 4.04 -12.09 9.03
CA THR A 110 3.56 -10.77 9.49
C THR A 110 2.96 -9.97 8.33
N LEU A 111 3.55 -10.05 7.11
CA LEU A 111 2.92 -9.45 5.94
C LEU A 111 1.55 -10.08 5.64
N ALA A 112 1.40 -11.39 5.83
CA ALA A 112 0.09 -12.04 5.71
C ALA A 112 -0.94 -11.51 6.73
N LEU A 113 -0.51 -11.12 7.94
CA LEU A 113 -1.40 -10.45 8.91
C LEU A 113 -1.87 -9.07 8.42
N HIS A 114 -1.03 -8.32 7.70
CA HIS A 114 -1.48 -7.08 7.04
C HIS A 114 -2.57 -7.35 6.01
N ALA A 115 -2.45 -8.40 5.20
CA ALA A 115 -3.48 -8.78 4.24
C ALA A 115 -4.80 -9.16 4.93
N VAL A 116 -4.75 -9.93 6.01
CA VAL A 116 -5.94 -10.29 6.82
C VAL A 116 -6.59 -9.03 7.38
N HIS A 117 -5.82 -8.14 7.99
CA HIS A 117 -6.34 -6.87 8.50
C HIS A 117 -6.99 -6.00 7.40
N MET A 118 -6.34 -5.89 6.24
CA MET A 118 -6.94 -5.19 5.10
C MET A 118 -8.25 -5.83 4.68
N ALA A 119 -8.31 -7.16 4.57
CA ALA A 119 -9.53 -7.87 4.20
C ALA A 119 -10.67 -7.63 5.21
N GLU A 120 -10.36 -7.57 6.51
CA GLU A 120 -11.34 -7.23 7.56
C GLU A 120 -11.83 -5.77 7.45
N VAL A 121 -10.97 -4.82 7.10
CA VAL A 121 -11.29 -3.40 7.07
C VAL A 121 -11.98 -2.99 5.77
N MET A 122 -11.54 -3.54 4.62
CA MET A 122 -11.96 -3.06 3.31
C MET A 122 -12.53 -4.13 2.36
N GLY A 123 -12.54 -5.40 2.76
CA GLY A 123 -12.93 -6.51 1.90
C GLY A 123 -11.74 -7.10 1.13
N VAL A 124 -11.73 -8.44 0.99
CA VAL A 124 -10.63 -9.16 0.36
C VAL A 124 -10.45 -8.80 -1.12
N GLU A 125 -11.53 -8.43 -1.80
CA GLU A 125 -11.54 -8.00 -3.21
C GLU A 125 -10.78 -6.70 -3.47
N HIS A 126 -10.45 -5.96 -2.41
CA HIS A 126 -9.67 -4.71 -2.45
C HIS A 126 -8.21 -4.90 -2.02
N VAL A 127 -7.79 -6.14 -1.75
CA VAL A 127 -6.41 -6.48 -1.34
C VAL A 127 -5.69 -7.14 -2.50
N GLY A 128 -4.47 -6.68 -2.80
CA GLY A 128 -3.63 -7.23 -3.86
C GLY A 128 -2.17 -7.36 -3.47
N CYS A 129 -1.34 -7.79 -4.40
CA CYS A 129 0.10 -7.94 -4.24
C CYS A 129 0.84 -6.83 -4.99
N GLY A 130 1.54 -5.97 -4.27
CA GLY A 130 2.34 -4.87 -4.83
C GLY A 130 3.82 -4.94 -4.49
N PHE A 131 4.25 -5.90 -3.78
CA PHE A 131 5.53 -6.27 -3.18
C PHE A 131 6.67 -5.23 -3.17
N ASP A 132 6.93 -4.54 -4.28
CA ASP A 132 7.98 -3.51 -4.40
C ASP A 132 9.37 -4.09 -4.08
N PHE A 133 9.70 -5.23 -4.67
CA PHE A 133 10.98 -5.89 -4.44
C PHE A 133 12.15 -5.05 -4.97
N CYS A 134 13.07 -4.70 -4.07
CA CYS A 134 14.21 -3.81 -4.33
C CYS A 134 15.57 -4.42 -3.94
N GLU A 135 15.66 -5.74 -3.78
CA GLU A 135 16.91 -6.46 -3.41
C GLU A 135 18.08 -6.16 -4.35
N PHE A 136 17.78 -5.85 -5.62
CA PHE A 136 18.78 -5.46 -6.63
C PHE A 136 19.49 -4.13 -6.32
N MET A 137 18.94 -3.31 -5.40
CA MET A 137 19.55 -2.07 -4.95
C MET A 137 20.65 -2.29 -3.90
N GLY A 138 20.86 -3.54 -3.46
CA GLY A 138 21.90 -3.91 -2.51
C GLY A 138 21.39 -4.15 -1.09
N PRO A 139 22.30 -4.46 -0.15
CA PRO A 139 21.97 -4.83 1.22
C PRO A 139 21.08 -3.82 1.94
N GLY A 140 20.07 -4.30 2.65
CA GLY A 140 19.09 -3.49 3.39
C GLY A 140 17.87 -3.10 2.58
N ASN A 141 17.77 -3.53 1.31
CA ASN A 141 16.61 -3.32 0.45
C ASN A 141 15.84 -4.63 0.16
N GLU A 142 16.13 -5.68 0.91
CA GLU A 142 15.43 -6.95 0.78
C GLU A 142 13.99 -6.85 1.32
N GLY A 143 13.14 -7.73 0.83
CA GLY A 143 11.83 -7.96 1.41
C GLY A 143 11.93 -8.57 2.82
N ALA A 144 10.80 -8.71 3.48
CA ALA A 144 10.70 -9.37 4.78
C ALA A 144 11.23 -10.81 4.72
N GLU A 145 11.67 -11.36 5.85
CA GLU A 145 12.16 -12.75 5.96
C GLU A 145 11.14 -13.73 5.37
N GLY A 146 11.60 -14.55 4.45
CA GLY A 146 10.76 -15.47 3.66
C GLY A 146 10.06 -14.82 2.46
N LEU A 147 10.30 -13.51 2.19
CA LEU A 147 9.83 -12.75 1.04
C LEU A 147 10.91 -11.82 0.49
N GLU A 148 12.16 -12.26 0.50
CA GLU A 148 13.32 -11.44 0.13
C GLU A 148 13.30 -11.00 -1.34
N SER A 149 12.60 -11.75 -2.19
CA SER A 149 12.49 -11.50 -3.63
C SER A 149 11.23 -12.16 -4.23
N ALA A 150 10.99 -11.90 -5.50
CA ALA A 150 9.88 -12.50 -6.27
C ALA A 150 9.89 -14.05 -6.28
N ALA A 151 11.04 -14.70 -6.08
CA ALA A 151 11.12 -16.15 -6.00
C ALA A 151 10.39 -16.75 -4.79
N HIS A 152 10.13 -15.93 -3.76
CA HIS A 152 9.58 -16.35 -2.47
C HIS A 152 8.07 -16.02 -2.30
N ILE A 153 7.41 -15.47 -3.30
CA ILE A 153 5.99 -15.03 -3.20
C ILE A 153 5.04 -16.12 -2.70
N ARG A 154 5.33 -17.40 -2.98
CA ARG A 154 4.51 -18.53 -2.50
C ARG A 154 4.42 -18.60 -0.98
N ASN A 155 5.41 -18.07 -0.26
CA ASN A 155 5.41 -18.07 1.20
C ASN A 155 4.31 -17.14 1.76
N LEU A 156 3.98 -16.03 1.09
CA LEU A 156 2.83 -15.21 1.49
C LEU A 156 1.54 -16.03 1.42
N PHE A 157 1.26 -16.68 0.28
CA PHE A 157 0.05 -17.47 0.09
C PHE A 157 -0.06 -18.66 1.04
N TYR A 158 1.07 -19.31 1.35
CA TYR A 158 1.12 -20.32 2.41
C TYR A 158 0.63 -19.77 3.76
N TRP A 159 1.09 -18.58 4.15
CA TRP A 159 0.67 -17.99 5.41
C TRP A 159 -0.77 -17.46 5.38
N LEU A 160 -1.25 -16.93 4.28
CA LEU A 160 -2.66 -16.53 4.12
C LEU A 160 -3.60 -17.72 4.30
N GLU A 161 -3.27 -18.87 3.70
CA GLU A 161 -4.01 -20.13 3.91
C GLU A 161 -3.98 -20.57 5.37
N LYS A 162 -2.81 -20.54 6.03
CA LYS A 162 -2.66 -20.86 7.46
C LYS A 162 -3.41 -19.91 8.39
N LEU A 163 -3.64 -18.68 7.98
CA LEU A 163 -4.42 -17.67 8.71
C LEU A 163 -5.93 -17.77 8.39
N GLY A 164 -6.35 -18.72 7.56
CA GLY A 164 -7.75 -19.06 7.36
C GLY A 164 -8.36 -18.55 6.05
N MET A 165 -7.61 -17.88 5.17
CA MET A 165 -8.13 -17.53 3.85
C MET A 165 -8.41 -18.77 3.03
N ASN A 166 -9.60 -18.85 2.47
CA ASN A 166 -10.00 -19.92 1.57
C ASN A 166 -9.44 -19.70 0.15
N ARG A 167 -9.58 -20.72 -0.72
CA ARG A 167 -9.03 -20.68 -2.08
C ARG A 167 -9.54 -19.48 -2.91
N GLN A 168 -10.81 -19.13 -2.77
CA GLN A 168 -11.40 -18.02 -3.52
C GLN A 168 -10.80 -16.68 -3.08
N GLU A 169 -10.61 -16.48 -1.77
CA GLU A 169 -9.95 -15.29 -1.22
C GLU A 169 -8.48 -15.19 -1.65
N LEU A 170 -7.75 -16.31 -1.64
CA LEU A 170 -6.37 -16.35 -2.15
C LEU A 170 -6.29 -15.97 -3.64
N GLU A 171 -7.23 -16.44 -4.46
CA GLU A 171 -7.33 -16.08 -5.87
C GLU A 171 -7.67 -14.60 -6.07
N MET A 172 -8.42 -13.96 -5.16
CA MET A 172 -8.68 -12.52 -5.18
C MET A 172 -7.43 -11.72 -4.87
N VAL A 173 -6.68 -12.07 -3.83
CA VAL A 173 -5.43 -11.39 -3.45
C VAL A 173 -4.34 -11.54 -4.52
N ALA A 174 -4.37 -12.63 -5.30
CA ALA A 174 -3.38 -12.93 -6.34
C ALA A 174 -3.61 -12.20 -7.67
N ARG A 175 -4.75 -11.54 -7.86
CA ARG A 175 -5.11 -10.82 -9.09
C ARG A 175 -4.51 -9.43 -9.12
#